data_20059ad300912dd70a5eb182716b0a5c
#
_entry.id   20059ad300912dd70a5eb182716b0a5c
#
_cell.length_a   1.000
_cell.length_b   1.000
_cell.length_c   1.000
_cell.angle_alpha   90.00
_cell.angle_beta   90.00
_cell.angle_gamma   90.00
#
_symmetry.space_group_name_H-M   'P 1'
#
loop_
_entity.id
_entity.type
_entity.pdbx_description
1 polymer ?
#
loop_
_entity_poly.entity_id
_entity_poly.type
_entity_poly.pdbx_seq_one_letter_code
_entity_poly.pdbx_strand_id
1 'polypeptide(L)'
;YEVAALVTVPHALSYRYYGADEFVMNDQTFIRDTGTDGVMYYAFDTTDQDNAAMEAFLADYTENVNPQFDYESKATYAAEFESFRSMFLLLGGVLSLIVGLVGVLNFFNAILTGIITRKREFAVLQSIGMTGRQLKTTLVYEGLLYALGAVAAALVLTVGLSPLLGKALGSMFWFLTYRFTAVPILLVAPAFALLGVLVPLGVYRSAARRTVVERLREAEQGG
;
A
#
# COMPACT_ATOMS: atom_id res chain seq x y z
N TYR A 1 31.65 14.40 -41.14
CA TYR A 1 31.16 15.31 -40.11
C TYR A 1 32.21 15.50 -39.01
N GLU A 2 32.29 16.72 -38.47
CA GLU A 2 33.12 17.02 -37.30
C GLU A 2 32.22 17.08 -36.05
N VAL A 3 32.58 16.35 -35.00
CA VAL A 3 31.82 16.34 -33.74
C VAL A 3 32.18 17.60 -32.96
N ALA A 4 31.25 18.54 -32.89
CA ALA A 4 31.44 19.82 -32.20
C ALA A 4 31.28 19.69 -30.69
N ALA A 5 30.35 18.83 -30.20
CA ALA A 5 30.09 18.62 -28.78
C ALA A 5 29.41 17.28 -28.53
N LEU A 6 29.48 16.81 -27.28
CA LEU A 6 28.67 15.73 -26.76
C LEU A 6 27.54 16.38 -25.94
N VAL A 7 26.31 16.06 -26.27
CA VAL A 7 25.12 16.61 -25.60
C VAL A 7 24.32 15.50 -24.93
N THR A 8 23.65 15.84 -23.84
CA THR A 8 22.68 14.95 -23.20
C THR A 8 21.30 15.40 -23.61
N VAL A 9 20.61 14.56 -24.37
CA VAL A 9 19.22 14.82 -24.75
C VAL A 9 18.30 14.30 -23.66
N PRO A 10 17.27 15.09 -23.23
CA PRO A 10 16.27 14.60 -22.29
C PRO A 10 15.63 13.30 -22.77
N HIS A 11 15.36 12.36 -21.85
CA HIS A 11 14.85 11.03 -22.20
C HIS A 11 13.56 11.07 -23.04
N ALA A 12 12.69 12.04 -22.76
CA ALA A 12 11.45 12.26 -23.50
C ALA A 12 11.66 12.69 -24.97
N LEU A 13 12.85 13.18 -25.31
CA LEU A 13 13.23 13.61 -26.67
C LEU A 13 14.19 12.64 -27.33
N SER A 14 14.55 11.54 -26.65
CA SER A 14 15.56 10.59 -27.11
C SER A 14 14.91 9.29 -27.60
N TYR A 15 15.20 8.92 -28.84
CA TYR A 15 14.82 7.63 -29.42
C TYR A 15 15.90 6.53 -29.21
N ARG A 16 16.85 6.75 -28.34
CA ARG A 16 17.86 5.73 -27.94
C ARG A 16 17.26 4.40 -27.48
N TYR A 17 16.01 4.40 -27.11
CA TYR A 17 15.27 3.21 -26.74
C TYR A 17 15.34 2.11 -27.84
N TYR A 18 15.52 2.50 -29.09
CA TYR A 18 15.65 1.57 -30.19
C TYR A 18 17.12 1.16 -30.47
N GLY A 19 18.07 1.51 -29.59
CA GLY A 19 19.45 1.09 -29.67
C GLY A 19 20.27 1.78 -30.76
N ALA A 20 19.81 2.90 -31.29
CA ALA A 20 20.54 3.68 -32.29
C ALA A 20 21.31 4.84 -31.63
N ASP A 21 22.40 5.26 -32.29
CA ASP A 21 23.10 6.49 -31.94
C ASP A 21 22.32 7.70 -32.42
N GLU A 22 22.28 8.75 -31.61
CA GLU A 22 21.59 10.00 -31.92
C GLU A 22 22.57 11.09 -32.28
N PHE A 23 22.30 11.77 -33.38
CA PHE A 23 23.10 12.88 -33.87
C PHE A 23 22.26 14.16 -33.92
N VAL A 24 22.67 15.17 -33.16
CA VAL A 24 22.06 16.50 -33.21
C VAL A 24 22.77 17.32 -34.26
N MET A 25 22.07 17.79 -35.27
CA MET A 25 22.62 18.58 -36.35
C MET A 25 21.68 19.74 -36.72
N ASN A 26 22.19 20.66 -37.50
CA ASN A 26 21.41 21.79 -38.02
C ASN A 26 20.39 21.29 -39.06
N ASP A 27 19.19 21.89 -39.07
CA ASP A 27 18.06 21.53 -39.95
C ASP A 27 18.45 21.54 -41.43
N GLN A 28 19.20 22.58 -41.86
CA GLN A 28 19.67 22.68 -43.26
C GLN A 28 20.60 21.52 -43.66
N THR A 29 21.45 21.08 -42.73
CA THR A 29 22.32 19.93 -42.92
C THR A 29 21.50 18.65 -42.99
N PHE A 30 20.53 18.50 -42.13
CA PHE A 30 19.62 17.35 -42.09
C PHE A 30 18.86 17.22 -43.42
N ILE A 31 18.18 18.29 -43.85
CA ILE A 31 17.41 18.31 -45.11
C ILE A 31 18.31 17.99 -46.31
N ARG A 32 19.50 18.61 -46.35
CA ARG A 32 20.44 18.36 -47.46
C ARG A 32 20.89 16.90 -47.54
N ASP A 33 21.13 16.28 -46.41
CA ASP A 33 21.75 14.96 -46.35
C ASP A 33 20.73 13.81 -46.34
N THR A 34 19.54 14.03 -45.83
CA THR A 34 18.42 13.05 -45.82
C THR A 34 17.47 13.21 -46.98
N GLY A 35 17.42 14.39 -47.60
CA GLY A 35 16.46 14.70 -48.67
C GLY A 35 15.02 14.91 -48.19
N THR A 36 14.78 15.00 -46.91
CA THR A 36 13.44 15.20 -46.32
C THR A 36 13.44 16.33 -45.29
N ASP A 37 12.36 17.07 -45.25
CA ASP A 37 12.02 18.05 -44.25
C ASP A 37 10.96 17.55 -43.24
N GLY A 38 10.60 16.26 -43.34
CA GLY A 38 9.60 15.62 -42.48
C GLY A 38 10.06 15.59 -41.01
N VAL A 39 9.21 16.09 -40.14
CA VAL A 39 9.40 16.08 -38.68
C VAL A 39 8.68 14.85 -38.11
N MET A 40 9.45 13.97 -37.50
CA MET A 40 8.90 12.78 -36.84
C MET A 40 8.34 13.09 -35.47
N TYR A 41 8.95 14.02 -34.75
CA TYR A 41 8.60 14.42 -33.40
C TYR A 41 8.77 15.92 -33.21
N TYR A 42 7.77 16.54 -32.65
CA TYR A 42 7.79 17.98 -32.33
C TYR A 42 7.49 18.19 -30.86
N ALA A 43 8.45 18.74 -30.12
CA ALA A 43 8.28 19.03 -28.70
C ALA A 43 8.19 20.54 -28.47
N PHE A 44 7.27 20.97 -27.64
CA PHE A 44 7.09 22.37 -27.28
C PHE A 44 6.53 22.49 -25.86
N ASP A 45 6.81 23.63 -25.22
CA ASP A 45 6.27 23.98 -23.92
C ASP A 45 5.11 24.94 -24.06
N THR A 46 4.14 24.82 -23.19
CA THR A 46 3.02 25.74 -23.03
C THR A 46 3.01 26.33 -21.63
N THR A 47 2.34 27.47 -21.46
CA THR A 47 2.14 28.01 -20.11
C THR A 47 1.13 27.17 -19.34
N ASP A 48 1.25 27.11 -18.00
CA ASP A 48 0.31 26.36 -17.18
C ASP A 48 -1.15 26.78 -17.37
N GLN A 49 -1.41 28.02 -17.81
CA GLN A 49 -2.74 28.55 -18.08
C GLN A 49 -3.32 28.00 -19.41
N ASP A 50 -2.46 27.75 -20.37
CA ASP A 50 -2.86 27.34 -21.74
C ASP A 50 -2.84 25.81 -21.92
N ASN A 51 -2.30 25.05 -20.97
CA ASN A 51 -2.17 23.60 -21.06
C ASN A 51 -3.50 22.91 -21.40
N ALA A 52 -4.60 23.28 -20.72
CA ALA A 52 -5.89 22.65 -20.95
C ALA A 52 -6.48 22.97 -22.35
N ALA A 53 -6.26 24.20 -22.83
CA ALA A 53 -6.70 24.59 -24.17
C ALA A 53 -5.88 23.92 -25.26
N MET A 54 -4.57 23.79 -25.03
CA MET A 54 -3.68 23.09 -25.96
C MET A 54 -3.99 21.59 -26.02
N GLU A 55 -4.27 20.94 -24.88
CA GLU A 55 -4.69 19.54 -24.86
C GLU A 55 -6.00 19.33 -25.65
N ALA A 56 -7.00 20.17 -25.43
CA ALA A 56 -8.25 20.10 -26.18
C ALA A 56 -8.02 20.28 -27.69
N PHE A 57 -7.15 21.22 -28.06
CA PHE A 57 -6.76 21.42 -29.45
C PHE A 57 -6.04 20.21 -30.05
N LEU A 58 -5.07 19.63 -29.35
CA LEU A 58 -4.33 18.47 -29.84
C LEU A 58 -5.23 17.22 -29.94
N ALA A 59 -6.11 17.02 -28.98
CA ALA A 59 -7.09 15.93 -29.04
C ALA A 59 -8.00 16.06 -30.27
N ASP A 60 -8.58 17.22 -30.50
CA ASP A 60 -9.40 17.48 -31.68
C ASP A 60 -8.61 17.34 -32.98
N TYR A 61 -7.39 17.83 -33.02
CA TYR A 61 -6.52 17.75 -34.19
C TYR A 61 -6.17 16.29 -34.55
N THR A 62 -5.81 15.48 -33.57
CA THR A 62 -5.46 14.06 -33.80
C THR A 62 -6.68 13.18 -34.05
N GLU A 63 -7.84 13.51 -33.50
CA GLU A 63 -9.07 12.74 -33.75
C GLU A 63 -9.74 13.12 -35.06
N ASN A 64 -9.85 14.41 -35.37
CA ASN A 64 -10.74 14.89 -36.43
C ASN A 64 -10.00 15.49 -37.64
N VAL A 65 -8.81 16.04 -37.48
CA VAL A 65 -8.09 16.72 -38.55
C VAL A 65 -7.04 15.83 -39.19
N ASN A 66 -6.17 15.22 -38.37
CA ASN A 66 -5.12 14.37 -38.89
C ASN A 66 -4.84 13.15 -37.98
N PRO A 67 -5.58 12.06 -38.17
CA PRO A 67 -5.46 10.83 -37.38
C PRO A 67 -4.10 10.08 -37.51
N GLN A 68 -3.19 10.55 -38.34
CA GLN A 68 -1.86 9.98 -38.47
C GLN A 68 -0.89 10.51 -37.40
N PHE A 69 -1.26 11.60 -36.73
CA PHE A 69 -0.49 12.14 -35.62
C PHE A 69 -1.05 11.63 -34.30
N ASP A 70 -0.16 11.47 -33.35
CA ASP A 70 -0.48 11.21 -31.95
C ASP A 70 0.20 12.28 -31.09
N TYR A 71 -0.27 12.48 -29.88
CA TYR A 71 0.35 13.45 -28.97
C TYR A 71 0.49 12.86 -27.57
N GLU A 72 1.55 13.27 -26.93
CA GLU A 72 1.82 12.98 -25.53
C GLU A 72 1.93 14.29 -24.75
N SER A 73 1.24 14.38 -23.64
CA SER A 73 1.24 15.57 -22.78
C SER A 73 1.62 15.24 -21.36
N LYS A 74 1.93 16.26 -20.58
CA LYS A 74 2.13 16.13 -19.14
C LYS A 74 0.90 15.53 -18.45
N ALA A 75 -0.30 15.85 -18.91
CA ALA A 75 -1.53 15.32 -18.33
C ALA A 75 -1.75 13.84 -18.69
N THR A 76 -1.40 13.43 -19.92
CA THR A 76 -1.43 12.01 -20.33
C THR A 76 -0.51 11.18 -19.43
N TYR A 77 0.74 11.59 -19.27
CA TYR A 77 1.68 10.90 -18.37
C TYR A 77 1.25 10.93 -16.91
N ALA A 78 0.66 12.03 -16.43
CA ALA A 78 0.13 12.10 -15.08
C ALA A 78 -1.05 11.16 -14.86
N ALA A 79 -1.94 11.02 -15.85
CA ALA A 79 -3.07 10.10 -15.80
C ALA A 79 -2.60 8.63 -15.84
N GLU A 80 -1.62 8.30 -16.67
CA GLU A 80 -1.01 6.96 -16.71
C GLU A 80 -0.35 6.61 -15.38
N PHE A 81 0.42 7.55 -14.81
CA PHE A 81 1.04 7.36 -13.51
C PHE A 81 0.01 7.15 -12.39
N GLU A 82 -1.10 7.92 -12.37
CA GLU A 82 -2.16 7.75 -11.38
C GLU A 82 -2.89 6.41 -11.57
N SER A 83 -3.10 5.97 -12.79
CA SER A 83 -3.65 4.65 -13.10
C SER A 83 -2.74 3.53 -12.59
N PHE A 84 -1.45 3.63 -12.86
CA PHE A 84 -0.42 2.70 -12.36
C PHE A 84 -0.38 2.69 -10.82
N ARG A 85 -0.35 3.85 -10.19
CA ARG A 85 -0.39 4.01 -8.74
C ARG A 85 -1.63 3.39 -8.13
N SER A 86 -2.80 3.61 -8.71
CA SER A 86 -4.07 3.07 -8.21
C SER A 86 -4.12 1.55 -8.28
N MET A 87 -3.55 0.95 -9.33
CA MET A 87 -3.40 -0.50 -9.45
C MET A 87 -2.53 -1.08 -8.31
N PHE A 88 -1.39 -0.46 -8.00
CA PHE A 88 -0.53 -0.89 -6.90
C PHE A 88 -1.19 -0.71 -5.53
N LEU A 89 -1.94 0.38 -5.34
CA LEU A 89 -2.69 0.61 -4.10
C LEU A 89 -3.79 -0.44 -3.93
N LEU A 90 -4.47 -0.83 -4.99
CA LEU A 90 -5.51 -1.85 -4.95
C LEU A 90 -4.91 -3.23 -4.64
N LEU A 91 -3.88 -3.64 -5.37
CA LEU A 91 -3.21 -4.94 -5.16
C LEU A 91 -2.60 -5.02 -3.75
N GLY A 92 -1.86 -3.99 -3.35
CA GLY A 92 -1.26 -3.92 -2.02
C GLY A 92 -2.31 -3.87 -0.91
N GLY A 93 -3.41 -3.15 -1.13
CA GLY A 93 -4.55 -3.06 -0.22
C GLY A 93 -5.24 -4.41 -0.02
N VAL A 94 -5.51 -5.14 -1.10
CA VAL A 94 -6.13 -6.48 -1.04
C VAL A 94 -5.21 -7.47 -0.32
N LEU A 95 -3.93 -7.50 -0.65
CA LEU A 95 -2.95 -8.35 0.04
C LEU A 95 -2.86 -8.00 1.53
N SER A 96 -2.79 -6.72 1.87
CA SER A 96 -2.76 -6.25 3.26
C SER A 96 -4.03 -6.62 4.02
N LEU A 97 -5.19 -6.56 3.37
CA LEU A 97 -6.46 -6.98 3.96
C LEU A 97 -6.45 -8.48 4.27
N ILE A 98 -6.01 -9.32 3.34
CA ILE A 98 -5.93 -10.78 3.53
C ILE A 98 -5.00 -11.11 4.70
N VAL A 99 -3.78 -10.56 4.71
CA VAL A 99 -2.81 -10.78 5.79
C VAL A 99 -3.36 -10.25 7.12
N GLY A 100 -4.04 -9.10 7.10
CA GLY A 100 -4.70 -8.52 8.27
C GLY A 100 -5.78 -9.44 8.84
N LEU A 101 -6.63 -10.02 7.99
CA LEU A 101 -7.66 -10.98 8.42
C LEU A 101 -7.04 -12.24 9.05
N VAL A 102 -5.99 -12.79 8.44
CA VAL A 102 -5.24 -13.92 9.02
C VAL A 102 -4.65 -13.54 10.38
N GLY A 103 -4.09 -12.32 10.50
CA GLY A 103 -3.58 -11.79 11.77
C GLY A 103 -4.65 -11.69 12.86
N VAL A 104 -5.85 -11.20 12.52
CA VAL A 104 -7.01 -11.12 13.43
C VAL A 104 -7.45 -12.52 13.87
N LEU A 105 -7.53 -13.49 12.96
CA LEU A 105 -7.88 -14.87 13.27
C LEU A 105 -6.85 -15.53 14.20
N ASN A 106 -5.56 -15.31 13.95
CA ASN A 106 -4.48 -15.80 14.82
C ASN A 106 -4.55 -15.16 16.21
N PHE A 107 -4.80 -13.85 16.29
CA PHE A 107 -5.00 -13.15 17.56
C PHE A 107 -6.20 -13.73 18.33
N PHE A 108 -7.33 -13.96 17.66
CA PHE A 108 -8.51 -14.59 18.26
C PHE A 108 -8.19 -15.98 18.79
N ASN A 109 -7.50 -16.81 18.01
CA ASN A 109 -7.11 -18.17 18.41
C ASN A 109 -6.17 -18.16 19.61
N ALA A 110 -5.20 -17.24 19.65
CA ALA A 110 -4.27 -17.09 20.78
C ALA A 110 -5.01 -16.75 22.09
N ILE A 111 -5.92 -15.79 22.05
CA ILE A 111 -6.73 -15.42 23.21
C ILE A 111 -7.66 -16.56 23.62
N LEU A 112 -8.32 -17.21 22.66
CA LEU A 112 -9.20 -18.35 22.93
C LEU A 112 -8.44 -19.48 23.63
N THR A 113 -7.30 -19.88 23.09
CA THR A 113 -6.45 -20.92 23.67
C THR A 113 -5.94 -20.51 25.06
N GLY A 114 -5.48 -19.27 25.23
CA GLY A 114 -5.04 -18.75 26.52
C GLY A 114 -6.15 -18.80 27.60
N ILE A 115 -7.40 -18.50 27.26
CA ILE A 115 -8.52 -18.59 28.18
C ILE A 115 -8.88 -20.06 28.49
N ILE A 116 -8.90 -20.92 27.49
CA ILE A 116 -9.27 -22.35 27.66
C ILE A 116 -8.23 -23.06 28.51
N THR A 117 -6.94 -22.92 28.21
CA THR A 117 -5.85 -23.59 28.93
C THR A 117 -5.76 -23.13 30.39
N ARG A 118 -6.05 -21.86 30.68
CA ARG A 118 -5.99 -21.28 32.02
C ARG A 118 -7.32 -21.32 32.78
N LYS A 119 -8.31 -22.04 32.27
CA LYS A 119 -9.64 -22.14 32.86
C LYS A 119 -9.62 -22.60 34.33
N ARG A 120 -8.74 -23.56 34.66
CA ARG A 120 -8.54 -24.04 36.03
C ARG A 120 -7.96 -22.98 36.94
N GLU A 121 -6.99 -22.20 36.48
CA GLU A 121 -6.41 -21.06 37.24
C GLU A 121 -7.47 -20.01 37.54
N PHE A 122 -8.32 -19.68 36.54
CA PHE A 122 -9.41 -18.75 36.74
C PHE A 122 -10.47 -19.24 37.76
N ALA A 123 -10.76 -20.54 37.75
CA ALA A 123 -11.64 -21.14 38.75
C ALA A 123 -11.08 -21.03 40.16
N VAL A 124 -9.76 -21.28 40.32
CA VAL A 124 -9.06 -21.10 41.63
C VAL A 124 -9.11 -19.64 42.08
N LEU A 125 -8.81 -18.70 41.19
CA LEU A 125 -8.86 -17.26 41.50
C LEU A 125 -10.27 -16.82 41.93
N GLN A 126 -11.32 -17.35 41.29
CA GLN A 126 -12.70 -17.07 41.66
C GLN A 126 -13.09 -17.71 42.99
N SER A 127 -12.57 -18.88 43.33
CA SER A 127 -12.79 -19.51 44.64
C SER A 127 -12.12 -18.78 45.82
N ILE A 128 -11.06 -18.02 45.57
CA ILE A 128 -10.37 -17.15 46.53
C ILE A 128 -11.08 -15.79 46.66
N GLY A 129 -12.13 -15.52 45.83
CA GLY A 129 -12.94 -14.30 45.91
C GLY A 129 -12.80 -13.33 44.75
N MET A 130 -12.10 -13.70 43.67
CA MET A 130 -12.05 -12.90 42.44
C MET A 130 -13.42 -12.82 41.79
N THR A 131 -13.91 -11.60 41.56
CA THR A 131 -15.19 -11.39 40.89
C THR A 131 -15.08 -11.61 39.38
N GLY A 132 -16.18 -12.02 38.71
CA GLY A 132 -16.22 -12.14 37.26
C GLY A 132 -15.90 -10.83 36.51
N ARG A 133 -16.15 -9.68 37.16
CA ARG A 133 -15.80 -8.36 36.63
C ARG A 133 -14.28 -8.15 36.63
N GLN A 134 -13.61 -8.50 37.70
CA GLN A 134 -12.15 -8.43 37.81
C GLN A 134 -11.48 -9.34 36.79
N LEU A 135 -11.96 -10.58 36.61
CA LEU A 135 -11.44 -11.50 35.62
C LEU A 135 -11.59 -10.94 34.20
N LYS A 136 -12.75 -10.39 33.84
CA LYS A 136 -12.94 -9.75 32.54
C LYS A 136 -11.95 -8.59 32.33
N THR A 137 -11.76 -7.77 33.33
CA THR A 137 -10.83 -6.62 33.27
C THR A 137 -9.39 -7.11 33.05
N THR A 138 -8.95 -8.16 33.73
CA THR A 138 -7.64 -8.77 33.56
C THR A 138 -7.45 -9.27 32.11
N LEU A 139 -8.45 -9.98 31.57
CA LEU A 139 -8.40 -10.46 30.19
C LEU A 139 -8.37 -9.32 29.14
N VAL A 140 -9.06 -8.22 29.41
CA VAL A 140 -9.01 -7.03 28.54
C VAL A 140 -7.63 -6.37 28.60
N TYR A 141 -7.01 -6.25 29.79
CA TYR A 141 -5.64 -5.74 29.88
C TYR A 141 -4.64 -6.64 29.18
N GLU A 142 -4.77 -7.95 29.28
CA GLU A 142 -3.94 -8.92 28.55
C GLU A 142 -4.11 -8.74 27.03
N GLY A 143 -5.34 -8.64 26.53
CA GLY A 143 -5.60 -8.38 25.11
C GLY A 143 -5.06 -7.04 24.62
N LEU A 144 -5.15 -5.98 25.43
CA LEU A 144 -4.56 -4.68 25.12
C LEU A 144 -3.03 -4.73 25.07
N LEU A 145 -2.38 -5.44 25.99
CA LEU A 145 -0.93 -5.62 25.98
C LEU A 145 -0.46 -6.37 24.73
N TYR A 146 -1.18 -7.41 24.31
CA TYR A 146 -0.90 -8.09 23.04
C TYR A 146 -1.08 -7.16 21.84
N ALA A 147 -2.16 -6.39 21.80
CA ALA A 147 -2.42 -5.44 20.72
C ALA A 147 -1.35 -4.34 20.64
N LEU A 148 -0.99 -3.76 21.78
CA LEU A 148 0.08 -2.75 21.87
C LEU A 148 1.44 -3.33 21.49
N GLY A 149 1.75 -4.55 21.95
CA GLY A 149 2.97 -5.27 21.57
C GLY A 149 3.05 -5.52 20.08
N ALA A 150 1.95 -5.93 19.45
CA ALA A 150 1.87 -6.13 18.00
C ALA A 150 2.09 -4.82 17.23
N VAL A 151 1.46 -3.70 17.65
CA VAL A 151 1.65 -2.39 17.04
C VAL A 151 3.08 -1.89 17.21
N ALA A 152 3.66 -2.07 18.39
CA ALA A 152 5.06 -1.70 18.66
C ALA A 152 6.03 -2.52 17.81
N ALA A 153 5.84 -3.84 17.70
CA ALA A 153 6.64 -4.71 16.86
C ALA A 153 6.51 -4.33 15.37
N ALA A 154 5.30 -4.06 14.89
CA ALA A 154 5.06 -3.59 13.53
C ALA A 154 5.77 -2.27 13.25
N LEU A 155 5.75 -1.32 14.19
CA LEU A 155 6.47 -0.05 14.07
C LEU A 155 7.99 -0.27 13.96
N VAL A 156 8.56 -1.08 14.84
CA VAL A 156 10.00 -1.39 14.85
C VAL A 156 10.43 -2.07 13.54
N LEU A 157 9.65 -3.06 13.08
CA LEU A 157 9.92 -3.75 11.81
C LEU A 157 9.81 -2.80 10.63
N THR A 158 8.78 -1.95 10.59
CA THR A 158 8.58 -1.00 9.49
C THR A 158 9.71 0.03 9.44
N VAL A 159 10.11 0.60 10.58
CA VAL A 159 11.23 1.54 10.65
C VAL A 159 12.55 0.85 10.25
N GLY A 160 12.78 -0.38 10.72
CA GLY A 160 14.01 -1.13 10.40
C GLY A 160 14.11 -1.54 8.93
N LEU A 161 12.99 -1.94 8.30
CA LEU A 161 12.97 -2.36 6.90
C LEU A 161 12.86 -1.19 5.91
N SER A 162 12.37 -0.04 6.37
CA SER A 162 12.17 1.16 5.56
C SER A 162 13.41 1.60 4.74
N PRO A 163 14.64 1.67 5.29
CA PRO A 163 15.81 2.05 4.50
C PRO A 163 16.16 1.02 3.40
N LEU A 164 15.95 -0.25 3.68
CA LEU A 164 16.20 -1.33 2.73
C LEU A 164 15.22 -1.25 1.54
N LEU A 165 13.94 -1.08 1.83
CA LEU A 165 12.90 -0.90 0.81
C LEU A 165 13.13 0.38 0.02
N GLY A 166 13.50 1.48 0.68
CA GLY A 166 13.82 2.74 0.02
C GLY A 166 14.97 2.64 -0.98
N LYS A 167 16.03 1.92 -0.61
CA LYS A 167 17.16 1.66 -1.52
C LYS A 167 16.75 0.75 -2.69
N ALA A 168 16.03 -0.34 -2.42
CA ALA A 168 15.60 -1.28 -3.45
C ALA A 168 14.66 -0.60 -4.47
N LEU A 169 13.67 0.15 -4.00
CA LEU A 169 12.73 0.86 -4.88
C LEU A 169 13.42 2.00 -5.65
N GLY A 170 14.30 2.75 -5.01
CA GLY A 170 15.05 3.82 -5.66
C GLY A 170 16.05 3.32 -6.71
N SER A 171 16.54 2.08 -6.61
CA SER A 171 17.37 1.47 -7.66
C SER A 171 16.56 0.95 -8.85
N MET A 172 15.29 0.61 -8.65
CA MET A 172 14.38 0.15 -9.71
C MET A 172 13.70 1.31 -10.45
N PHE A 173 13.39 2.38 -9.71
CA PHE A 173 12.62 3.50 -10.24
C PHE A 173 13.34 4.81 -9.94
N TRP A 174 14.00 5.39 -10.95
CA TRP A 174 14.78 6.62 -10.85
C TRP A 174 13.98 7.85 -10.35
N PHE A 175 12.66 7.84 -10.56
CA PHE A 175 11.75 8.92 -10.18
C PHE A 175 11.09 8.74 -8.81
N LEU A 176 11.30 7.58 -8.15
CA LEU A 176 10.63 7.25 -6.89
C LEU A 176 11.50 7.62 -5.69
N THR A 177 11.05 8.60 -4.92
CA THR A 177 11.65 8.95 -3.64
C THR A 177 10.83 8.36 -2.51
N TYR A 178 11.35 7.31 -1.90
CA TYR A 178 10.70 6.70 -0.73
C TYR A 178 10.80 7.63 0.48
N ARG A 179 9.65 7.92 1.10
CA ARG A 179 9.58 8.63 2.39
C ARG A 179 8.82 7.78 3.39
N PHE A 180 9.46 7.46 4.50
CA PHE A 180 8.78 6.79 5.59
C PHE A 180 7.66 7.65 6.15
N THR A 181 6.49 7.05 6.37
CA THR A 181 5.37 7.67 7.07
C THR A 181 4.78 6.70 8.10
N ALA A 182 4.57 7.18 9.31
CA ALA A 182 3.92 6.42 10.38
C ALA A 182 2.37 6.50 10.33
N VAL A 183 1.82 7.32 9.44
CA VAL A 183 0.37 7.57 9.36
C VAL A 183 -0.45 6.30 9.22
N PRO A 184 -0.13 5.32 8.34
CA PRO A 184 -0.91 4.08 8.23
C PRO A 184 -0.93 3.28 9.54
N ILE A 185 0.19 3.22 10.26
CA ILE A 185 0.28 2.51 11.55
C ILE A 185 -0.59 3.20 12.59
N LEU A 186 -0.54 4.53 12.66
CA LEU A 186 -1.35 5.31 13.60
C LEU A 186 -2.86 5.20 13.32
N LEU A 187 -3.26 5.06 12.05
CA LEU A 187 -4.65 4.84 11.66
C LEU A 187 -5.15 3.44 12.04
N VAL A 188 -4.28 2.42 11.96
CA VAL A 188 -4.64 1.04 12.27
C VAL A 188 -4.55 0.73 13.77
N ALA A 189 -3.69 1.42 14.53
CA ALA A 189 -3.49 1.19 15.97
C ALA A 189 -4.79 1.25 16.80
N PRO A 190 -5.72 2.21 16.62
CA PRO A 190 -7.00 2.21 17.34
C PRO A 190 -7.87 0.99 17.04
N ALA A 191 -7.87 0.49 15.79
CA ALA A 191 -8.59 -0.73 15.43
C ALA A 191 -8.01 -1.95 16.15
N PHE A 192 -6.67 -2.07 16.22
CA PHE A 192 -6.02 -3.12 17.00
C PHE A 192 -6.30 -3.02 18.51
N ALA A 193 -6.31 -1.82 19.08
CA ALA A 193 -6.68 -1.61 20.47
C ALA A 193 -8.15 -2.04 20.72
N LEU A 194 -9.06 -1.71 19.80
CA LEU A 194 -10.45 -2.15 19.88
C LEU A 194 -10.56 -3.68 19.82
N LEU A 195 -9.83 -4.36 18.93
CA LEU A 195 -9.75 -5.82 18.90
C LEU A 195 -9.19 -6.39 20.20
N GLY A 196 -8.17 -5.75 20.80
CA GLY A 196 -7.61 -6.12 22.10
C GLY A 196 -8.64 -6.09 23.24
N VAL A 197 -9.70 -5.30 23.12
CA VAL A 197 -10.82 -5.26 24.07
C VAL A 197 -11.93 -6.23 23.68
N LEU A 198 -12.38 -6.19 22.44
CA LEU A 198 -13.57 -6.92 21.98
C LEU A 198 -13.34 -8.45 21.93
N VAL A 199 -12.16 -8.89 21.49
CA VAL A 199 -11.87 -10.33 21.35
C VAL A 199 -11.86 -11.03 22.70
N PRO A 200 -11.12 -10.58 23.74
CA PRO A 200 -11.19 -11.20 25.06
C PRO A 200 -12.60 -11.22 25.66
N LEU A 201 -13.37 -10.14 25.50
CA LEU A 201 -14.75 -10.06 25.99
C LEU A 201 -15.66 -11.06 25.28
N GLY A 202 -15.51 -11.19 23.94
CA GLY A 202 -16.28 -12.13 23.13
C GLY A 202 -15.97 -13.59 23.51
N VAL A 203 -14.69 -13.91 23.61
CA VAL A 203 -14.21 -15.26 23.99
C VAL A 203 -14.66 -15.61 25.41
N TYR A 204 -14.52 -14.68 26.38
CA TYR A 204 -15.00 -14.90 27.75
C TYR A 204 -16.51 -15.20 27.78
N ARG A 205 -17.33 -14.43 27.05
CA ARG A 205 -18.77 -14.65 26.96
C ARG A 205 -19.11 -16.04 26.36
N SER A 206 -18.41 -16.43 25.30
CA SER A 206 -18.58 -17.71 24.64
C SER A 206 -18.19 -18.87 25.56
N ALA A 207 -17.04 -18.76 26.24
CA ALA A 207 -16.57 -19.78 27.19
C ALA A 207 -17.53 -19.91 28.42
N ALA A 208 -18.03 -18.79 28.92
CA ALA A 208 -19.01 -18.80 30.02
C ALA A 208 -20.35 -19.47 29.65
N ARG A 209 -20.81 -19.29 28.42
CA ARG A 209 -22.03 -19.93 27.90
C ARG A 209 -21.87 -21.45 27.76
N ARG A 210 -20.74 -21.93 27.26
CA ARG A 210 -20.46 -23.37 27.12
C ARG A 210 -20.45 -24.10 28.47
N THR A 211 -19.88 -23.48 29.50
CA THR A 211 -19.88 -24.06 30.86
C THR A 211 -21.28 -24.22 31.44
N VAL A 212 -22.21 -23.32 31.15
CA VAL A 212 -23.60 -23.41 31.60
C VAL A 212 -24.34 -24.54 30.88
N VAL A 213 -24.14 -24.64 29.55
CA VAL A 213 -24.77 -25.71 28.74
C VAL A 213 -24.21 -27.07 29.06
N GLU A 214 -22.90 -27.23 29.30
CA GLU A 214 -22.28 -28.50 29.72
C GLU A 214 -22.75 -28.92 31.10
N ARG A 215 -22.87 -28.02 32.09
CA ARG A 215 -23.42 -28.30 33.40
C ARG A 215 -24.89 -28.75 33.36
N LEU A 216 -25.68 -28.14 32.47
CA LEU A 216 -27.06 -28.58 32.24
C LEU A 216 -27.14 -29.97 31.62
N ARG A 217 -26.26 -30.28 30.69
CA ARG A 217 -26.19 -31.56 30.01
C ARG A 217 -25.66 -32.70 30.91
N GLU A 218 -24.69 -32.39 31.79
CA GLU A 218 -24.22 -33.32 32.82
C GLU A 218 -25.31 -33.53 33.89
N ALA A 219 -26.13 -32.54 34.21
CA ALA A 219 -27.28 -32.73 35.11
C ALA A 219 -28.43 -33.53 34.50
N GLU A 220 -28.62 -33.51 33.19
CA GLU A 220 -29.60 -34.36 32.46
C GLU A 220 -29.12 -35.80 32.24
N GLN A 221 -27.81 -36.06 32.21
CA GLN A 221 -27.25 -37.42 32.05
C GLN A 221 -26.99 -38.15 33.38
N GLY A 222 -27.11 -37.46 34.52
CA GLY A 222 -26.91 -37.99 35.86
C GLY A 222 -28.19 -38.22 36.66
N GLY A 223 -29.38 -38.04 36.08
CA GLY A 223 -30.70 -38.38 36.62
C GLY A 223 -31.30 -39.54 35.82
#